data_06c303a0a8c96dd8bee35826546dbfe6
#
_entry.id   06c303a0a8c96dd8bee35826546dbfe6
#
_cell.length_a   1.000
_cell.length_b   1.000
_cell.length_c   1.000
_cell.angle_alpha   90.00
_cell.angle_beta   90.00
_cell.angle_gamma   90.00
#
_symmetry.space_group_name_H-M   'P 1'
#
loop_
_entity.id
_entity.type
_entity.pdbx_description
1 polymer ?
#
loop_
_entity_poly.entity_id
_entity_poly.type
_entity_poly.pdbx_seq_one_letter_code
_entity_poly.pdbx_strand_id
1 'polypeptide(L)'
;GRASGIKMCYAALTKGTSTLQVALLTVAESLGLSAELRAELAYSQKAVLENMESEIPRLPPNAHRWVGEMEEIATTFAAEGVTPHFHLGAASIYRLLEQTPYAAESPEDIDPNRTMAQTITVTAAQLSKGRAEDTDSEPESKGPD
;
A
#
# COMPACT_ATOMS: atom_id res chain seq x y z
N GLY A 1 -7.79 1.56 26.76
CA GLY A 1 -7.60 2.76 27.50
C GLY A 1 -6.70 3.77 26.80
N ARG A 2 -6.15 4.68 27.57
CA ARG A 2 -5.32 5.76 27.06
C ARG A 2 -4.08 5.28 26.31
N ALA A 3 -3.37 4.30 26.86
CA ALA A 3 -2.17 3.73 26.23
C ALA A 3 -2.50 3.05 24.91
N SER A 4 -3.62 2.33 24.82
CA SER A 4 -4.09 1.71 23.58
C SER A 4 -4.44 2.75 22.51
N GLY A 5 -5.06 3.86 22.93
CA GLY A 5 -5.40 4.96 22.03
C GLY A 5 -4.17 5.62 21.42
N ILE A 6 -3.14 5.87 22.22
CA ILE A 6 -1.88 6.44 21.75
C ILE A 6 -1.20 5.49 20.77
N LYS A 7 -1.13 4.22 21.11
CA LYS A 7 -0.52 3.19 20.27
C LYS A 7 -1.24 3.06 18.92
N MET A 8 -2.57 3.11 18.94
CA MET A 8 -3.38 3.07 17.73
C MET A 8 -3.16 4.29 16.85
N CYS A 9 -3.12 5.50 17.42
CA CYS A 9 -2.84 6.73 16.65
C CYS A 9 -1.43 6.70 16.04
N TYR A 10 -0.46 6.17 16.77
CA TYR A 10 0.89 6.00 16.26
C TYR A 10 0.92 5.01 15.08
N ALA A 11 0.26 3.87 15.20
CA ALA A 11 0.15 2.89 14.12
C ALA A 11 -0.60 3.49 12.91
N ALA A 12 -1.61 4.30 13.16
CA ALA A 12 -2.33 5.01 12.11
C ALA A 12 -1.40 5.89 11.28
N LEU A 13 -0.47 6.58 11.93
CA LEU A 13 0.53 7.40 11.25
C LEU A 13 1.54 6.54 10.48
N THR A 14 2.19 5.61 11.15
CA THR A 14 3.32 4.87 10.56
C THR A 14 2.87 3.96 9.42
N LYS A 15 1.86 3.14 9.65
CA LYS A 15 1.34 2.20 8.65
C LYS A 15 0.50 2.90 7.58
N GLY A 16 -0.27 3.91 7.99
CA GLY A 16 -1.01 4.74 7.04
C GLY A 16 -0.07 5.45 6.07
N THR A 17 1.03 6.02 6.57
CA THR A 17 2.05 6.67 5.74
C THR A 17 2.69 5.68 4.77
N SER A 18 3.07 4.50 5.23
CA SER A 18 3.65 3.45 4.37
C SER A 18 2.71 3.08 3.22
N THR A 19 1.42 2.92 3.50
CA THR A 19 0.43 2.59 2.46
C THR A 19 0.22 3.72 1.47
N LEU A 20 0.23 4.98 1.92
CA LEU A 20 0.17 6.12 1.03
C LEU A 20 1.37 6.14 0.07
N GLN A 21 2.56 5.88 0.61
CA GLN A 21 3.79 5.82 -0.19
C GLN A 21 3.72 4.71 -1.25
N VAL A 22 3.30 3.51 -0.87
CA VAL A 22 3.09 2.40 -1.82
C VAL A 22 2.08 2.79 -2.89
N ALA A 23 0.96 3.39 -2.50
CA ALA A 23 -0.11 3.78 -3.42
C ALA A 23 0.40 4.73 -4.50
N LEU A 24 1.07 5.82 -4.11
CA LEU A 24 1.57 6.81 -5.07
C LEU A 24 2.69 6.25 -5.97
N LEU A 25 3.58 5.44 -5.43
CA LEU A 25 4.64 4.80 -6.21
C LEU A 25 4.06 3.80 -7.22
N THR A 26 3.03 3.05 -6.82
CA THR A 26 2.36 2.08 -7.69
C THR A 26 1.62 2.79 -8.83
N VAL A 27 0.96 3.92 -8.54
CA VAL A 27 0.33 4.75 -9.58
C VAL A 27 1.38 5.30 -10.54
N ALA A 28 2.50 5.81 -10.02
CA ALA A 28 3.59 6.31 -10.85
C ALA A 28 4.14 5.21 -11.77
N GLU A 29 4.31 3.99 -11.26
CA GLU A 29 4.74 2.84 -12.06
C GLU A 29 3.73 2.53 -13.17
N SER A 30 2.45 2.50 -12.83
CA SER A 30 1.36 2.25 -13.79
C SER A 30 1.32 3.31 -14.91
N LEU A 31 1.70 4.56 -14.59
CA LEU A 31 1.74 5.66 -15.55
C LEU A 31 3.08 5.78 -16.30
N GLY A 32 4.05 4.94 -15.98
CA GLY A 32 5.39 5.02 -16.59
C GLY A 32 6.23 6.19 -16.07
N LEU A 33 5.96 6.68 -14.86
CA LEU A 33 6.57 7.88 -14.28
C LEU A 33 7.48 7.60 -13.08
N SER A 34 7.83 6.35 -12.81
CA SER A 34 8.62 5.99 -11.63
C SER A 34 9.97 6.70 -11.57
N ALA A 35 10.68 6.79 -12.70
CA ALA A 35 12.00 7.43 -12.75
C ALA A 35 11.90 8.94 -12.45
N GLU A 36 10.92 9.61 -13.03
CA GLU A 36 10.70 11.04 -12.86
C GLU A 36 10.29 11.36 -11.42
N LEU A 37 9.39 10.55 -10.85
CA LEU A 37 8.97 10.71 -9.45
C LEU A 37 10.15 10.49 -8.50
N ARG A 38 10.94 9.46 -8.74
CA ARG A 38 12.12 9.19 -7.90
C ARG A 38 13.10 10.36 -7.93
N ALA A 39 13.34 10.94 -9.10
CA ALA A 39 14.22 12.08 -9.25
C ALA A 39 13.71 13.29 -8.46
N GLU A 40 12.41 13.57 -8.53
CA GLU A 40 11.79 14.66 -7.77
C GLU A 40 11.89 14.43 -6.26
N LEU A 41 11.63 13.21 -5.80
CA LEU A 41 11.76 12.86 -4.39
C LEU A 41 13.21 12.97 -3.91
N ALA A 42 14.18 12.56 -4.73
CA ALA A 42 15.60 12.68 -4.41
C ALA A 42 16.02 14.15 -4.27
N TYR A 43 15.43 15.03 -5.05
CA TYR A 43 15.71 16.46 -5.02
C TYR A 43 15.04 17.16 -3.82
N SER A 44 13.74 16.91 -3.59
CA SER A 44 12.94 17.69 -2.65
C SER A 44 12.62 16.97 -1.34
N GLN A 45 12.71 15.64 -1.29
CA GLN A 45 12.29 14.79 -0.15
C GLN A 45 13.29 13.67 0.11
N LYS A 46 14.57 14.00 0.14
CA LYS A 46 15.65 13.00 0.23
C LYS A 46 15.49 12.05 1.42
N ALA A 47 15.21 12.57 2.61
CA ALA A 47 15.06 11.75 3.81
C ALA A 47 13.84 10.82 3.73
N VAL A 48 12.74 11.31 3.15
CA VAL A 48 11.54 10.49 2.92
C VAL A 48 11.84 9.38 1.92
N LEU A 49 12.54 9.69 0.82
CA LEU A 49 12.91 8.68 -0.18
C LEU A 49 13.81 7.59 0.44
N GLU A 50 14.80 7.97 1.22
CA GLU A 50 15.68 7.01 1.90
C GLU A 50 14.90 6.07 2.82
N ASN A 51 13.93 6.61 3.57
CA ASN A 51 13.05 5.82 4.43
C ASN A 51 12.17 4.86 3.61
N MET A 52 11.58 5.34 2.51
CA MET A 52 10.78 4.52 1.60
C MET A 52 11.60 3.36 1.02
N GLU A 53 12.81 3.64 0.57
CA GLU A 53 13.71 2.62 -0.01
C GLU A 53 14.08 1.54 1.02
N SER A 54 14.20 1.92 2.29
CA SER A 54 14.47 0.99 3.39
C SER A 54 13.25 0.17 3.81
N GLU A 55 12.09 0.81 3.94
CA GLU A 55 10.90 0.19 4.55
C GLU A 55 10.01 -0.56 3.56
N ILE A 56 9.82 -0.06 2.34
CA ILE A 56 8.86 -0.65 1.40
C ILE A 56 9.17 -2.12 1.07
N PRO A 57 10.43 -2.54 0.85
CA PRO A 57 10.73 -3.95 0.60
C PRO A 57 10.31 -4.90 1.72
N ARG A 58 10.14 -4.38 2.93
CA ARG A 58 9.79 -5.17 4.11
C ARG A 58 8.28 -5.32 4.31
N LEU A 59 7.47 -4.60 3.53
CA LEU A 59 6.02 -4.57 3.75
C LEU A 59 5.29 -5.84 3.30
N PRO A 60 5.55 -6.43 2.12
CA PRO A 60 4.75 -7.55 1.64
C PRO A 60 4.69 -8.76 2.59
N PRO A 61 5.78 -9.23 3.19
CA PRO A 61 5.71 -10.38 4.10
C PRO A 61 4.91 -10.11 5.37
N ASN A 62 4.72 -8.84 5.72
CA ASN A 62 3.99 -8.42 6.93
C ASN A 62 2.54 -7.99 6.63
N ALA A 63 2.20 -7.79 5.38
CA ALA A 63 0.94 -7.16 4.97
C ALA A 63 -0.29 -7.88 5.51
N HIS A 64 -0.30 -9.22 5.51
CA HIS A 64 -1.43 -10.02 5.98
C HIS A 64 -1.82 -9.72 7.44
N ARG A 65 -0.86 -9.32 8.27
CA ARG A 65 -1.12 -9.00 9.69
C ARG A 65 -1.75 -7.62 9.87
N TRP A 66 -1.55 -6.73 8.91
CA TRP A 66 -1.89 -5.32 9.05
C TRP A 66 -3.21 -4.91 8.42
N VAL A 67 -3.80 -5.78 7.59
CA VAL A 67 -5.14 -5.53 7.01
C VAL A 67 -6.18 -5.31 8.12
N GLY A 68 -6.30 -6.27 9.04
CA GLY A 68 -7.25 -6.17 10.16
C GLY A 68 -6.96 -5.00 11.08
N GLU A 69 -5.68 -4.69 11.33
CA GLU A 69 -5.28 -3.54 12.15
C GLU A 69 -5.75 -2.22 11.52
N MET A 70 -5.62 -2.07 10.20
CA MET A 70 -6.11 -0.87 9.50
C MET A 70 -7.63 -0.76 9.56
N GLU A 71 -8.34 -1.87 9.46
CA GLU A 71 -9.80 -1.89 9.59
C GLU A 71 -10.24 -1.49 11.00
N GLU A 72 -9.55 -1.93 12.04
CA GLU A 72 -9.81 -1.52 13.43
C GLU A 72 -9.58 -0.03 13.63
N ILE A 73 -8.50 0.52 13.07
CA ILE A 73 -8.23 1.97 13.10
C ILE A 73 -9.37 2.74 12.39
N ALA A 74 -9.80 2.27 11.23
CA ALA A 74 -10.92 2.89 10.50
C ALA A 74 -12.20 2.91 11.34
N THR A 75 -12.52 1.81 12.03
CA THR A 75 -13.67 1.73 12.91
C THR A 75 -13.59 2.73 14.06
N THR A 76 -12.41 2.85 14.68
CA THR A 76 -12.20 3.80 15.78
C THR A 76 -12.31 5.25 15.29
N PHE A 77 -11.75 5.57 14.12
CA PHE A 77 -11.88 6.90 13.53
C PHE A 77 -13.35 7.26 13.29
N ALA A 78 -14.10 6.34 12.70
CA ALA A 78 -15.53 6.54 12.45
C ALA A 78 -16.32 6.78 13.76
N ALA A 79 -15.99 6.03 14.81
CA ALA A 79 -16.63 6.19 16.11
C ALA A 79 -16.39 7.57 16.74
N GLU A 80 -15.27 8.21 16.41
CA GLU A 80 -14.93 9.57 16.86
C GLU A 80 -15.36 10.66 15.86
N GLY A 81 -16.10 10.29 14.80
CA GLY A 81 -16.59 11.23 13.78
C GLY A 81 -15.56 11.64 12.74
N VAL A 82 -14.43 10.94 12.69
CA VAL A 82 -13.39 11.17 11.66
C VAL A 82 -13.55 10.13 10.55
N THR A 83 -13.32 10.54 9.31
CA THR A 83 -13.48 9.65 8.16
C THR A 83 -12.70 8.34 8.33
N PRO A 84 -13.33 7.18 8.09
CA PRO A 84 -12.64 5.89 8.09
C PRO A 84 -11.85 5.63 6.80
N HIS A 85 -11.99 6.47 5.77
CA HIS A 85 -11.53 6.14 4.42
C HIS A 85 -10.01 6.12 4.26
N PHE A 86 -9.24 6.86 5.06
CA PHE A 86 -7.78 6.76 5.03
C PHE A 86 -7.33 5.33 5.31
N HIS A 87 -7.85 4.71 6.36
CA HIS A 87 -7.38 3.39 6.81
C HIS A 87 -8.14 2.24 6.16
N LEU A 88 -9.34 2.46 5.66
CA LEU A 88 -9.96 1.51 4.73
C LEU A 88 -9.14 1.42 3.44
N GLY A 89 -8.65 2.56 2.94
CA GLY A 89 -7.71 2.59 1.82
C GLY A 89 -6.38 1.92 2.15
N ALA A 90 -5.86 2.16 3.35
CA ALA A 90 -4.64 1.51 3.83
C ALA A 90 -4.80 -0.02 3.86
N ALA A 91 -5.94 -0.52 4.35
CA ALA A 91 -6.24 -1.95 4.35
C ALA A 91 -6.23 -2.51 2.92
N SER A 92 -6.79 -1.78 1.96
CA SER A 92 -6.80 -2.17 0.55
C SER A 92 -5.40 -2.28 -0.04
N ILE A 93 -4.50 -1.36 0.34
CA ILE A 93 -3.10 -1.41 -0.11
C ILE A 93 -2.37 -2.62 0.49
N TYR A 94 -2.59 -2.94 1.76
CA TYR A 94 -2.00 -4.16 2.34
C TYR A 94 -2.55 -5.43 1.70
N ARG A 95 -3.84 -5.48 1.32
CA ARG A 95 -4.39 -6.61 0.55
C ARG A 95 -3.72 -6.74 -0.81
N LEU A 96 -3.42 -5.63 -1.46
CA LEU A 96 -2.70 -5.63 -2.74
C LEU A 96 -1.27 -6.19 -2.57
N LEU A 97 -0.55 -5.74 -1.54
CA LEU A 97 0.79 -6.23 -1.22
C LEU A 97 0.79 -7.72 -0.87
N GLU A 98 -0.24 -8.19 -0.17
CA GLU A 98 -0.42 -9.60 0.20
C GLU A 98 -0.52 -10.51 -1.02
N GLN A 99 -0.98 -10.00 -2.15
CA GLN A 99 -1.13 -10.74 -3.40
C GLN A 99 0.18 -10.86 -4.19
N THR A 100 1.22 -10.12 -3.81
CA THR A 100 2.51 -10.19 -4.49
C THR A 100 3.27 -11.47 -4.14
N PRO A 101 4.17 -11.94 -5.02
CA PRO A 101 5.03 -13.10 -4.70
C PRO A 101 5.86 -12.91 -3.43
N TYR A 102 6.23 -11.66 -3.12
CA TYR A 102 7.07 -11.35 -1.95
C TYR A 102 6.34 -11.52 -0.61
N ALA A 103 5.01 -11.56 -0.62
CA ALA A 103 4.22 -11.79 0.59
C ALA A 103 4.40 -13.21 1.16
N ALA A 104 4.84 -14.16 0.34
CA ALA A 104 5.09 -15.53 0.77
C ALA A 104 6.42 -15.69 1.54
N GLU A 105 7.29 -14.68 1.52
CA GLU A 105 8.54 -14.72 2.26
C GLU A 105 8.30 -14.58 3.77
N SER A 106 9.21 -15.15 4.57
CA SER A 106 9.19 -14.91 6.01
C SER A 106 9.73 -13.51 6.30
N PRO A 107 9.13 -12.75 7.25
CA PRO A 107 9.65 -11.44 7.63
C PRO A 107 11.12 -11.43 8.08
N GLU A 108 11.63 -12.57 8.59
CA GLU A 108 13.00 -12.72 9.03
C GLU A 108 13.98 -13.04 7.89
N ASP A 109 13.45 -13.50 6.74
CA ASP A 109 14.25 -14.01 5.60
C ASP A 109 14.03 -13.23 4.32
N ILE A 110 13.75 -11.94 4.43
CA ILE A 110 13.61 -11.06 3.27
C ILE A 110 14.98 -10.91 2.60
N ASP A 111 15.04 -11.03 1.28
CA ASP A 111 16.25 -10.80 0.51
C ASP A 111 16.81 -9.39 0.84
N PRO A 112 18.01 -9.30 1.44
CA PRO A 112 18.58 -8.00 1.81
C PRO A 112 18.88 -7.10 0.61
N ASN A 113 18.92 -7.66 -0.59
CA ASN A 113 19.14 -6.91 -1.84
C ASN A 113 17.84 -6.50 -2.53
N ARG A 114 16.67 -6.83 -1.94
CA ARG A 114 15.37 -6.43 -2.49
C ARG A 114 15.25 -4.92 -2.50
N THR A 115 14.93 -4.36 -3.66
CA THR A 115 14.77 -2.91 -3.84
C THR A 115 13.32 -2.48 -3.75
N MET A 116 13.11 -1.20 -3.45
CA MET A 116 11.80 -0.57 -3.54
C MET A 116 11.23 -0.71 -4.95
N ALA A 117 12.03 -0.47 -5.99
CA ALA A 117 11.60 -0.58 -7.37
C ALA A 117 11.08 -1.98 -7.71
N GLN A 118 11.77 -3.04 -7.29
CA GLN A 118 11.32 -4.41 -7.47
C GLN A 118 9.96 -4.67 -6.79
N THR A 119 9.80 -4.17 -5.58
CA THR A 119 8.56 -4.32 -4.80
C THR A 119 7.40 -3.62 -5.48
N ILE A 120 7.61 -2.39 -5.95
CA ILE A 120 6.57 -1.62 -6.64
C ILE A 120 6.21 -2.25 -7.99
N THR A 121 7.19 -2.78 -8.72
CA THR A 121 6.94 -3.46 -10.01
C THR A 121 5.99 -4.65 -9.83
N VAL A 122 6.22 -5.52 -8.85
CA VAL A 122 5.34 -6.68 -8.61
C VAL A 122 3.97 -6.26 -8.07
N THR A 123 3.92 -5.15 -7.32
CA THR A 123 2.66 -4.59 -6.80
C THR A 123 1.81 -4.05 -7.96
N ALA A 124 2.40 -3.27 -8.85
CA ALA A 124 1.71 -2.75 -10.04
C ALA A 124 1.22 -3.88 -10.97
N ALA A 125 1.95 -4.98 -11.05
CA ALA A 125 1.54 -6.15 -11.85
C ALA A 125 0.22 -6.75 -11.32
N GLN A 126 -0.06 -6.67 -10.03
CA GLN A 126 -1.33 -7.15 -9.46
C GLN A 126 -2.52 -6.29 -9.90
N LEU A 127 -2.32 -4.99 -10.10
CA LEU A 127 -3.36 -4.10 -10.62
C LEU A 127 -3.81 -4.51 -12.03
N SER A 128 -2.88 -4.86 -12.89
CA SER A 128 -3.18 -5.31 -14.25
C SER A 128 -4.02 -6.58 -14.25
N LYS A 129 -3.73 -7.53 -13.37
CA LYS A 129 -4.52 -8.76 -13.19
C LYS A 129 -5.94 -8.43 -12.70
N GLY A 130 -6.07 -7.57 -11.68
CA GLY A 130 -7.37 -7.14 -11.16
C GLY A 130 -8.22 -6.46 -12.20
N ARG A 131 -7.64 -5.60 -13.04
CA ARG A 131 -8.35 -4.95 -14.14
C ARG A 131 -8.87 -5.93 -15.18
N ALA A 132 -8.08 -6.96 -15.54
CA ALA A 132 -8.50 -7.99 -16.47
C ALA A 132 -9.69 -8.79 -15.93
N GLU A 133 -9.66 -9.16 -14.65
CA GLU A 133 -10.74 -9.86 -13.96
C GLU A 133 -12.01 -9.00 -13.91
N ASP A 134 -11.90 -7.73 -13.56
CA ASP A 134 -13.03 -6.79 -13.50
C ASP A 134 -13.67 -6.58 -14.88
N THR A 135 -12.87 -6.49 -15.94
CA THR A 135 -13.35 -6.33 -17.30
C THR A 135 -14.16 -7.55 -17.75
N ASP A 136 -13.72 -8.76 -17.39
CA ASP A 136 -14.41 -10.01 -17.72
C ASP A 136 -15.72 -10.17 -16.92
N SER A 137 -15.86 -9.49 -15.79
CA SER A 137 -17.05 -9.57 -14.92
C SER A 137 -18.08 -8.48 -15.16
N GLU A 138 -17.76 -7.43 -15.93
CA GLU A 138 -18.73 -6.38 -16.25
C GLU A 138 -19.78 -6.90 -17.26
N PRO A 139 -21.09 -6.77 -16.94
CA PRO A 139 -22.11 -7.11 -17.92
C PRO A 139 -22.03 -6.15 -19.10
N GLU A 140 -22.12 -6.69 -20.33
CA GLU A 140 -22.20 -5.87 -21.53
C GLU A 140 -23.31 -4.83 -21.36
N SER A 141 -22.95 -3.55 -21.40
CA SER A 141 -23.96 -2.49 -21.43
C SER A 141 -24.71 -2.61 -22.77
N LYS A 142 -25.99 -3.02 -22.72
CA LYS A 142 -26.84 -2.94 -23.90
C LYS A 142 -26.95 -1.47 -24.25
N GLY A 143 -26.41 -1.10 -25.40
CA GLY A 143 -26.61 0.22 -25.96
C GLY A 143 -28.10 0.53 -26.08
N PRO A 144 -28.50 1.82 -26.08
CA PRO A 144 -29.88 2.20 -26.28
C PRO A 144 -30.36 1.74 -27.67
N ASP A 145 -31.53 1.08 -27.70
CA ASP A 145 -32.21 0.75 -28.93
C ASP A 145 -32.60 2.02 -29.68
#